data_34039646a4034b0259c8f0b7ee41b0c5
#
_entry.id   34039646a4034b0259c8f0b7ee41b0c5
#
_cell.length_a   1.000
_cell.length_b   1.000
_cell.length_c   1.000
_cell.angle_alpha   90.00
_cell.angle_beta   90.00
_cell.angle_gamma   90.00
#
_symmetry.space_group_name_H-M   'P 1'
#
loop_
_entity.id
_entity.type
_entity.pdbx_description
1 polymer ?
#
loop_
_entity_poly.entity_id
_entity_poly.type
_entity_poly.pdbx_seq_one_letter_code
_entity_poly.pdbx_strand_id
1 'polypeptide(L)'
;MKFLRLAFYVLVAQLVLSGCAGEAVEETSSSSASEINFDAYVERNASSRAGVTDNTLFQGDKFNSGFGVFARYNHNDEILSLMDTEHVTWNKDQNQWEYEHTRYWPSEGFVDFYAFAPHSTEPK
;
A
#
# COMPACT_ATOMS: atom_id res chain seq x y z
N MET A 1 -25.52 19.11 -60.86
CA MET A 1 -24.36 18.27 -60.50
C MET A 1 -23.28 18.97 -59.69
N LYS A 2 -23.20 20.27 -59.71
CA LYS A 2 -22.24 21.00 -58.87
C LYS A 2 -22.58 21.01 -57.37
N PHE A 3 -23.86 20.98 -57.04
CA PHE A 3 -24.35 20.98 -55.65
C PHE A 3 -24.08 19.63 -54.94
N LEU A 4 -24.11 18.54 -55.65
CA LEU A 4 -23.83 17.22 -55.08
C LEU A 4 -22.37 17.05 -54.66
N ARG A 5 -21.45 17.69 -55.36
CA ARG A 5 -20.03 17.68 -55.03
C ARG A 5 -19.72 18.54 -53.81
N LEU A 6 -20.43 19.67 -53.67
CA LEU A 6 -20.25 20.54 -52.50
C LEU A 6 -20.78 19.88 -51.21
N ALA A 7 -21.91 19.18 -51.30
CA ALA A 7 -22.47 18.41 -50.17
C ALA A 7 -21.52 17.28 -49.73
N PHE A 8 -20.85 16.68 -50.70
CA PHE A 8 -19.89 15.62 -50.37
C PHE A 8 -18.62 16.14 -49.68
N TYR A 9 -18.13 17.32 -50.05
CA TYR A 9 -17.00 17.97 -49.38
C TYR A 9 -17.36 18.46 -47.99
N VAL A 10 -18.56 18.94 -47.75
CA VAL A 10 -19.05 19.34 -46.43
C VAL A 10 -19.22 18.12 -45.52
N LEU A 11 -19.67 16.98 -46.08
CA LEU A 11 -19.82 15.75 -45.31
C LEU A 11 -18.46 15.14 -44.93
N VAL A 12 -17.47 15.23 -45.84
CA VAL A 12 -16.10 14.75 -45.55
C VAL A 12 -15.38 15.65 -44.58
N ALA A 13 -15.63 16.97 -44.62
CA ALA A 13 -15.05 17.90 -43.65
C ALA A 13 -15.60 17.71 -42.20
N GLN A 14 -16.82 17.22 -42.08
CA GLN A 14 -17.41 16.91 -40.74
C GLN A 14 -16.88 15.61 -40.16
N LEU A 15 -16.45 14.67 -40.94
CA LEU A 15 -15.87 13.40 -40.50
C LEU A 15 -14.45 13.54 -39.92
N VAL A 16 -13.76 14.63 -40.21
CA VAL A 16 -12.39 14.86 -39.70
C VAL A 16 -12.36 15.55 -38.35
N LEU A 17 -13.49 16.14 -37.89
CA LEU A 17 -13.58 16.86 -36.63
C LEU A 17 -14.05 16.00 -35.44
N SER A 18 -14.45 14.75 -35.66
CA SER A 18 -14.83 13.84 -34.57
C SER A 18 -13.69 12.95 -34.08
N GLY A 19 -12.45 13.26 -34.47
CA GLY A 19 -11.29 12.45 -34.16
C GLY A 19 -10.44 12.89 -32.98
N CYS A 20 -10.87 13.85 -32.18
CA CYS A 20 -10.19 14.21 -30.93
C CYS A 20 -11.20 14.71 -29.90
N ALA A 21 -12.18 13.90 -29.61
CA ALA A 21 -12.58 13.83 -28.25
C ALA A 21 -11.40 13.15 -27.55
N GLY A 22 -10.46 13.95 -27.02
CA GLY A 22 -9.55 13.42 -26.03
C GLY A 22 -10.42 12.61 -25.10
N GLU A 23 -10.11 11.35 -24.95
CA GLU A 23 -10.59 10.61 -23.83
C GLU A 23 -10.23 11.49 -22.64
N ALA A 24 -11.20 12.21 -22.12
CA ALA A 24 -11.17 12.53 -20.73
C ALA A 24 -11.11 11.14 -20.10
N VAL A 25 -9.90 10.65 -19.83
CA VAL A 25 -9.69 9.74 -18.76
C VAL A 25 -10.28 10.52 -17.60
N GLU A 26 -11.56 10.33 -17.34
CA GLU A 26 -12.02 10.42 -16.00
C GLU A 26 -11.12 9.44 -15.28
N GLU A 27 -9.98 9.94 -14.81
CA GLU A 27 -9.49 9.43 -13.59
C GLU A 27 -10.65 9.59 -12.63
N THR A 28 -11.51 8.60 -12.65
CA THR A 28 -12.18 8.21 -11.47
C THR A 28 -11.02 7.96 -10.54
N SER A 29 -10.61 9.01 -9.84
CA SER A 29 -9.89 8.86 -8.62
C SER A 29 -10.85 8.16 -7.67
N SER A 30 -11.09 6.88 -7.93
CA SER A 30 -11.22 5.96 -6.84
C SER A 30 -9.89 6.17 -6.12
N SER A 31 -9.92 6.98 -5.09
CA SER A 31 -8.89 6.97 -4.08
C SER A 31 -8.95 5.57 -3.49
N SER A 32 -8.41 4.61 -4.21
CA SER A 32 -8.10 3.32 -3.65
C SER A 32 -7.05 3.65 -2.63
N ALA A 33 -7.47 3.74 -1.37
CA ALA A 33 -6.57 3.94 -0.26
C ALA A 33 -5.44 2.92 -0.44
N SER A 34 -4.20 3.40 -0.54
CA SER A 34 -3.07 2.50 -0.73
C SER A 34 -2.89 1.68 0.53
N GLU A 35 -2.58 0.41 0.36
CA GLU A 35 -2.29 -0.52 1.44
C GLU A 35 -1.05 -0.09 2.22
N ILE A 36 -1.09 -0.26 3.54
CA ILE A 36 0.06 -0.05 4.40
C ILE A 36 0.94 -1.30 4.32
N ASN A 37 2.16 -1.15 3.81
CA ASN A 37 3.14 -2.22 3.69
C ASN A 37 4.36 -1.91 4.54
N PHE A 38 5.02 -2.96 5.01
CA PHE A 38 6.22 -2.87 5.82
C PHE A 38 7.41 -3.44 5.07
N ASP A 39 8.58 -2.85 5.31
CA ASP A 39 9.86 -3.39 4.93
C ASP A 39 10.80 -3.31 6.12
N ALA A 40 11.47 -4.41 6.42
CA ALA A 40 12.35 -4.50 7.57
C ALA A 40 13.53 -5.43 7.33
N TYR A 41 14.69 -5.06 7.83
CA TYR A 41 15.89 -5.86 7.77
C TYR A 41 16.74 -5.70 9.04
N VAL A 42 17.57 -6.68 9.31
CA VAL A 42 18.56 -6.62 10.39
C VAL A 42 19.95 -6.53 9.78
N GLU A 43 20.68 -5.47 10.10
CA GLU A 43 22.09 -5.36 9.70
C GLU A 43 22.95 -6.43 10.38
N ARG A 44 23.88 -7.02 9.63
CA ARG A 44 24.76 -8.09 10.12
C ARG A 44 25.62 -7.73 11.34
N ASN A 45 25.82 -6.44 11.59
CA ASN A 45 26.66 -5.91 12.66
C ASN A 45 25.88 -5.38 13.87
N ALA A 46 24.55 -5.49 13.85
CA ALA A 46 23.75 -5.13 14.99
C ALA A 46 23.95 -6.14 16.11
N SER A 47 24.77 -5.83 17.09
CA SER A 47 24.81 -6.58 18.34
C SER A 47 23.51 -6.31 19.10
N SER A 48 22.47 -7.02 18.71
CA SER A 48 21.14 -6.90 19.28
C SER A 48 21.14 -7.56 20.67
N ARG A 49 20.91 -6.76 21.70
CA ARG A 49 20.64 -7.28 23.05
C ARG A 49 19.27 -7.96 23.16
N ALA A 50 18.47 -7.93 22.12
CA ALA A 50 17.08 -8.40 22.10
C ALA A 50 16.90 -9.82 21.53
N GLY A 51 17.97 -10.56 21.28
CA GLY A 51 17.89 -11.97 20.85
C GLY A 51 17.59 -12.21 19.37
N VAL A 52 17.36 -11.18 18.56
CA VAL A 52 17.30 -11.29 17.10
C VAL A 52 18.66 -10.87 16.55
N THR A 53 19.43 -11.81 16.06
CA THR A 53 20.84 -11.60 15.72
C THR A 53 21.11 -11.51 14.23
N ASP A 54 20.17 -11.94 13.39
CA ASP A 54 20.31 -11.89 11.94
C ASP A 54 18.95 -12.00 11.21
N ASN A 55 18.95 -11.75 9.90
CA ASN A 55 17.76 -11.87 9.07
C ASN A 55 17.20 -13.30 9.02
N THR A 56 18.02 -14.33 9.22
CA THR A 56 17.56 -15.72 9.20
C THR A 56 16.59 -16.00 10.35
N LEU A 57 16.89 -15.47 11.54
CA LEU A 57 15.98 -15.57 12.68
C LEU A 57 14.78 -14.65 12.54
N PHE A 58 15.02 -13.45 12.02
CA PHE A 58 13.99 -12.44 11.84
C PHE A 58 12.96 -12.84 10.78
N GLN A 59 13.42 -13.40 9.66
CA GLN A 59 12.60 -13.92 8.56
C GLN A 59 12.30 -15.42 8.68
N GLY A 60 12.52 -16.01 9.83
CA GLY A 60 12.32 -17.45 10.07
C GLY A 60 10.85 -17.84 10.16
N ASP A 61 10.61 -19.15 10.22
CA ASP A 61 9.27 -19.74 10.37
C ASP A 61 8.90 -19.97 11.85
N LYS A 62 9.70 -19.47 12.76
CA LYS A 62 9.44 -19.66 14.19
C LYS A 62 8.32 -18.73 14.63
N PHE A 63 7.55 -19.18 15.57
CA PHE A 63 6.47 -18.50 16.23
C PHE A 63 6.80 -17.05 16.69
N ASN A 64 8.01 -16.78 17.11
CA ASN A 64 8.50 -15.46 17.51
C ASN A 64 9.33 -14.75 16.43
N SER A 65 9.30 -15.23 15.19
CA SER A 65 9.93 -14.54 14.07
C SER A 65 9.14 -13.29 13.66
N GLY A 66 9.75 -12.43 12.86
CA GLY A 66 9.13 -11.18 12.45
C GLY A 66 9.07 -10.15 13.57
N PHE A 67 8.10 -9.29 13.50
CA PHE A 67 7.94 -8.18 14.44
C PHE A 67 6.48 -7.85 14.70
N GLY A 68 6.21 -7.18 15.82
CA GLY A 68 4.89 -6.65 16.13
C GLY A 68 4.78 -5.18 15.77
N VAL A 69 3.60 -4.75 15.33
CA VAL A 69 3.30 -3.37 15.00
C VAL A 69 2.06 -2.89 15.74
N PHE A 70 2.18 -1.73 16.36
CA PHE A 70 1.05 -0.91 16.79
C PHE A 70 0.94 0.30 15.88
N ALA A 71 -0.26 0.69 15.52
CA ALA A 71 -0.49 1.93 14.81
C ALA A 71 -1.67 2.71 15.39
N ARG A 72 -1.47 4.00 15.57
CA ARG A 72 -2.49 4.94 16.05
C ARG A 72 -2.78 5.96 14.97
N TYR A 73 -4.03 6.09 14.63
CA TYR A 73 -4.53 7.10 13.72
C TYR A 73 -5.00 8.33 14.48
N ASN A 74 -4.48 9.48 14.10
CA ASN A 74 -4.81 10.77 14.68
C ASN A 74 -5.54 11.64 13.65
N HIS A 75 -6.74 12.04 13.97
CA HIS A 75 -7.55 12.93 13.15
C HIS A 75 -8.52 13.73 14.02
N ASN A 76 -8.60 15.05 13.82
CA ASN A 76 -9.52 15.95 14.53
C ASN A 76 -9.49 15.78 16.07
N ASP A 77 -8.28 15.72 16.67
CA ASP A 77 -8.05 15.51 18.09
C ASP A 77 -8.54 14.15 18.64
N GLU A 78 -8.95 13.25 17.76
CA GLU A 78 -9.26 11.87 18.14
C GLU A 78 -8.10 10.94 17.81
N ILE A 79 -7.83 10.00 18.70
CA ILE A 79 -6.82 8.96 18.54
C ILE A 79 -7.52 7.61 18.52
N LEU A 80 -7.44 6.93 17.37
CA LEU A 80 -8.02 5.62 17.16
C LEU A 80 -6.93 4.56 16.98
N SER A 81 -7.16 3.35 17.48
CA SER A 81 -6.27 2.23 17.18
C SER A 81 -6.47 1.77 15.74
N LEU A 82 -5.44 1.84 14.93
CA LEU A 82 -5.45 1.34 13.55
C LEU A 82 -4.91 -0.08 13.48
N MET A 83 -3.86 -0.38 14.24
CA MET A 83 -3.27 -1.71 14.41
C MET A 83 -3.01 -1.94 15.89
N ASP A 84 -3.36 -3.12 16.37
CA ASP A 84 -3.14 -3.52 17.75
C ASP A 84 -2.35 -4.83 17.79
N THR A 85 -1.04 -4.71 17.92
CA THR A 85 -0.10 -5.84 17.98
C THR A 85 -0.19 -6.75 16.74
N GLU A 86 -0.26 -6.16 15.54
CA GLU A 86 -0.21 -6.95 14.31
C GLU A 86 1.13 -7.66 14.19
N HIS A 87 1.07 -8.97 13.97
CA HIS A 87 2.24 -9.78 13.73
C HIS A 87 2.64 -9.73 12.25
N VAL A 88 3.77 -9.11 11.96
CA VAL A 88 4.32 -9.02 10.60
C VAL A 88 5.35 -10.12 10.43
N THR A 89 5.13 -11.00 9.46
CA THR A 89 5.96 -12.17 9.17
C THR A 89 6.49 -12.14 7.75
N TRP A 90 7.58 -12.85 7.51
CA TRP A 90 8.18 -12.95 6.20
C TRP A 90 7.56 -14.08 5.37
N ASN A 91 6.99 -13.73 4.22
CA ASN A 91 6.53 -14.69 3.23
C ASN A 91 7.67 -14.99 2.24
N LYS A 92 8.22 -16.20 2.32
CA LYS A 92 9.34 -16.65 1.49
C LYS A 92 8.96 -16.82 0.02
N ASP A 93 7.74 -17.22 -0.23
CA ASP A 93 7.26 -17.50 -1.60
C ASP A 93 7.06 -16.22 -2.40
N GLN A 94 6.61 -15.17 -1.74
CA GLN A 94 6.37 -13.86 -2.34
C GLN A 94 7.53 -12.87 -2.12
N ASN A 95 8.48 -13.24 -1.25
CA ASN A 95 9.63 -12.41 -0.89
C ASN A 95 9.22 -11.03 -0.35
N GLN A 96 8.25 -11.03 0.56
CA GLN A 96 7.69 -9.81 1.17
C GLN A 96 7.25 -10.03 2.61
N TRP A 97 7.13 -8.93 3.35
CA TRP A 97 6.52 -8.92 4.67
C TRP A 97 5.01 -8.88 4.55
N GLU A 98 4.32 -9.68 5.36
CA GLU A 98 2.86 -9.79 5.37
C GLU A 98 2.31 -9.77 6.79
N TYR A 99 1.07 -9.34 6.93
CA TYR A 99 0.30 -9.38 8.17
C TYR A 99 -1.17 -9.72 7.87
N GLU A 100 -1.89 -10.23 8.85
CA GLU A 100 -3.20 -10.85 8.62
C GLU A 100 -4.28 -9.82 8.28
N HIS A 101 -4.33 -8.70 9.01
CA HIS A 101 -5.41 -7.72 8.88
C HIS A 101 -4.97 -6.50 8.09
N THR A 102 -4.95 -6.62 6.77
CA THR A 102 -4.55 -5.53 5.87
C THR A 102 -5.20 -4.20 6.23
N ARG A 103 -4.40 -3.16 6.35
CA ARG A 103 -4.81 -1.78 6.63
C ARG A 103 -4.41 -0.86 5.50
N TYR A 104 -5.15 0.23 5.39
CA TYR A 104 -4.98 1.21 4.33
C TYR A 104 -4.65 2.57 4.92
N TRP A 105 -3.90 3.36 4.16
CA TRP A 105 -3.61 4.72 4.54
C TRP A 105 -4.91 5.54 4.60
N PRO A 106 -5.17 6.26 5.70
CA PRO A 106 -6.29 7.18 5.75
C PRO A 106 -6.07 8.35 4.79
N SER A 107 -7.16 8.90 4.26
CA SER A 107 -7.11 10.05 3.33
C SER A 107 -6.74 11.36 4.01
N GLU A 108 -6.93 11.45 5.32
CA GLU A 108 -6.70 12.65 6.15
C GLU A 108 -6.07 12.24 7.47
N GLY A 109 -5.50 13.20 8.20
CA GLY A 109 -4.84 12.94 9.46
C GLY A 109 -3.45 12.32 9.29
N PHE A 110 -2.95 11.69 10.35
CA PHE A 110 -1.65 11.02 10.33
C PHE A 110 -1.67 9.74 11.17
N VAL A 111 -0.71 8.85 10.90
CA VAL A 111 -0.59 7.57 11.59
C VAL A 111 0.78 7.49 12.25
N ASP A 112 0.78 7.23 13.55
CA ASP A 112 1.97 6.92 14.33
C ASP A 112 2.17 5.42 14.40
N PHE A 113 3.35 4.94 14.01
CA PHE A 113 3.72 3.52 14.07
C PHE A 113 4.75 3.26 15.15
N TYR A 114 4.55 2.15 15.85
CA TYR A 114 5.48 1.61 16.84
C TYR A 114 5.72 0.15 16.51
N ALA A 115 6.97 -0.24 16.32
CA ALA A 115 7.34 -1.61 16.02
C ALA A 115 8.30 -2.16 17.08
N PHE A 116 8.21 -3.45 17.33
CA PHE A 116 9.08 -4.17 18.27
C PHE A 116 9.40 -5.57 17.74
N ALA A 117 10.59 -6.02 18.01
CA ALA A 117 11.04 -7.37 17.66
C ALA A 117 11.83 -7.98 18.84
N PRO A 118 11.76 -9.30 19.03
CA PRO A 118 10.90 -10.26 18.34
C PRO A 118 9.43 -10.10 18.74
N HIS A 119 8.51 -10.56 17.88
CA HIS A 119 7.11 -10.66 18.23
C HIS A 119 6.94 -11.78 19.28
N SER A 120 6.32 -11.47 20.41
CA SER A 120 6.01 -12.44 21.45
C SER A 120 4.51 -12.54 21.62
N THR A 121 3.96 -13.71 21.37
CA THR A 121 2.54 -14.01 21.60
C THR A 121 2.31 -14.78 22.89
N GLU A 122 3.34 -14.96 23.73
CA GLU A 122 3.13 -15.62 25.02
C GLU A 122 2.21 -14.74 25.88
N PRO A 123 1.07 -15.24 26.29
CA PRO A 123 0.26 -14.56 27.30
C PRO A 123 1.05 -14.51 28.60
N LYS A 124 1.20 -13.33 29.13
CA LYS A 124 1.75 -13.15 30.48
C LYS A 124 0.75 -13.58 31.54
#